data_e0c2b963fe909253fe18f3b1dd9eed4d
#
_entry.id   e0c2b963fe909253fe18f3b1dd9eed4d
#
_cell.length_a   1.000
_cell.length_b   1.000
_cell.length_c   1.000
_cell.angle_alpha   90.00
_cell.angle_beta   90.00
_cell.angle_gamma   90.00
#
_symmetry.space_group_name_H-M   'P 1'
#
loop_
_entity.id
_entity.type
_entity.pdbx_description
1 polymer ?
#
loop_
_entity_poly.entity_id
_entity_poly.type
_entity_poly.pdbx_seq_one_letter_code
_entity_poly.pdbx_strand_id
1 'polypeptide(L)'
;MKYNFDYILNNIKTSEFISEPFEHLLIDDFLSQEHFNLLINNKQIHFEEVNSNNDLRDRLHKNNFVPIPFPGCTTNEDLYFELLEQGRLNEAKTEGDSEGVGIAYNLTNTNDDFIKHLMHFLNSNIFKSTLENKFNINQETRVTTRIQKYLTGYEISPHPDIRQKALTYLLNINKNKESENLNIHTSLLKLKEDYNFIYDYWNKNTKENRAWVSWDWCDIEKTVTKNNSMVIFKPTDYSLHAVKLDYDHLKQQRTQIYGNLMFSYPPRYETQNISKFREMIERGQR
;
A
#
# COMPACT_ATOMS: atom_id res chain seq x y z
N MET A 1 -26.62 0.53 -14.81
CA MET A 1 -25.75 1.41 -14.02
C MET A 1 -25.11 2.43 -14.94
N LYS A 2 -24.85 3.64 -14.48
CA LYS A 2 -24.28 4.73 -15.31
C LYS A 2 -22.86 4.41 -15.83
N TYR A 3 -22.10 3.60 -15.07
CA TYR A 3 -20.74 3.19 -15.41
C TYR A 3 -20.65 1.67 -15.43
N ASN A 4 -19.98 1.10 -16.44
CA ASN A 4 -19.73 -0.34 -16.56
C ASN A 4 -18.26 -0.64 -16.23
N PHE A 5 -18.04 -1.51 -15.27
CA PHE A 5 -16.71 -1.95 -14.81
C PHE A 5 -16.42 -3.44 -15.13
N ASP A 6 -17.27 -4.13 -15.91
CA ASP A 6 -17.12 -5.56 -16.18
C ASP A 6 -15.79 -5.92 -16.86
N TYR A 7 -15.22 -4.98 -17.62
CA TYR A 7 -13.91 -5.15 -18.24
C TYR A 7 -12.80 -5.35 -17.19
N ILE A 8 -12.93 -4.76 -15.99
CA ILE A 8 -11.97 -4.95 -14.89
C ILE A 8 -11.96 -6.41 -14.45
N LEU A 9 -13.14 -7.03 -14.33
CA LEU A 9 -13.24 -8.44 -13.96
C LEU A 9 -12.58 -9.33 -15.02
N ASN A 10 -12.75 -8.98 -16.30
CA ASN A 10 -12.12 -9.70 -17.39
C ASN A 10 -10.59 -9.53 -17.35
N ASN A 11 -10.10 -8.31 -17.16
CA ASN A 11 -8.66 -8.04 -17.06
C ASN A 11 -8.02 -8.88 -15.94
N ILE A 12 -8.65 -8.95 -14.75
CA ILE A 12 -8.15 -9.78 -13.65
C ILE A 12 -8.12 -11.27 -14.03
N LYS A 13 -9.19 -11.79 -14.66
CA LYS A 13 -9.30 -13.19 -15.02
C LYS A 13 -8.25 -13.62 -16.04
N THR A 14 -7.99 -12.77 -17.05
CA THR A 14 -7.10 -13.07 -18.18
C THR A 14 -5.63 -12.74 -17.94
N SER A 15 -5.31 -11.88 -16.96
CA SER A 15 -3.92 -11.54 -16.65
C SER A 15 -3.14 -12.77 -16.17
N GLU A 16 -1.89 -12.88 -16.59
CA GLU A 16 -0.99 -13.95 -16.18
C GLU A 16 -0.24 -13.58 -14.90
N PHE A 17 0.09 -14.58 -14.09
CA PHE A 17 0.92 -14.39 -12.92
C PHE A 17 2.37 -14.17 -13.31
N ILE A 18 3.01 -13.21 -12.63
CA ILE A 18 4.45 -12.97 -12.69
C ILE A 18 5.03 -13.63 -11.44
N SER A 19 6.04 -14.49 -11.61
CA SER A 19 6.63 -15.28 -10.53
C SER A 19 7.68 -14.52 -9.70
N GLU A 20 8.34 -13.52 -10.30
CA GLU A 20 9.45 -12.78 -9.67
C GLU A 20 9.06 -11.36 -9.26
N PRO A 21 9.49 -10.89 -8.09
CA PRO A 21 10.27 -11.57 -7.05
C PRO A 21 9.43 -12.54 -6.20
N PHE A 22 8.14 -12.52 -6.34
CA PHE A 22 7.13 -13.42 -5.77
C PHE A 22 5.89 -13.40 -6.66
N GLU A 23 5.02 -14.39 -6.53
CA GLU A 23 3.82 -14.48 -7.36
C GLU A 23 2.88 -13.27 -7.18
N HIS A 24 2.66 -12.54 -8.28
CA HIS A 24 1.77 -11.37 -8.32
C HIS A 24 1.16 -11.17 -9.70
N LEU A 25 0.08 -10.38 -9.77
CA LEU A 25 -0.42 -9.79 -11.01
C LEU A 25 0.04 -8.33 -11.09
N LEU A 26 0.44 -7.90 -12.27
CA LEU A 26 0.64 -6.50 -12.61
C LEU A 26 -0.19 -6.19 -13.85
N ILE A 27 -1.25 -5.41 -13.66
CA ILE A 27 -2.23 -5.10 -14.71
C ILE A 27 -2.10 -3.63 -15.06
N ASP A 28 -1.48 -3.37 -16.18
CA ASP A 28 -1.40 -2.04 -16.77
C ASP A 28 -2.74 -1.65 -17.41
N ASP A 29 -3.01 -0.36 -17.48
CA ASP A 29 -4.26 0.20 -18.00
C ASP A 29 -5.49 -0.47 -17.34
N PHE A 30 -5.40 -0.64 -16.01
CA PHE A 30 -6.41 -1.33 -15.20
C PHE A 30 -7.80 -0.73 -15.35
N LEU A 31 -7.90 0.60 -15.32
CA LEU A 31 -9.10 1.33 -15.70
C LEU A 31 -9.04 1.67 -17.18
N SER A 32 -10.19 1.68 -17.86
CA SER A 32 -10.27 2.25 -19.20
C SER A 32 -9.76 3.70 -19.19
N GLN A 33 -9.22 4.17 -20.31
CA GLN A 33 -8.73 5.55 -20.40
C GLN A 33 -9.80 6.58 -20.03
N GLU A 34 -11.06 6.33 -20.39
CA GLU A 34 -12.19 7.17 -20.01
C GLU A 34 -12.35 7.24 -18.49
N HIS A 35 -12.42 6.07 -17.83
CA HIS A 35 -12.60 6.00 -16.38
C HIS A 35 -11.39 6.53 -15.62
N PHE A 36 -10.18 6.27 -16.12
CA PHE A 36 -8.98 6.83 -15.52
C PHE A 36 -8.95 8.36 -15.61
N ASN A 37 -9.34 8.90 -16.76
CA ASN A 37 -9.46 10.36 -16.95
C ASN A 37 -10.48 11.00 -16.00
N LEU A 38 -11.63 10.36 -15.76
CA LEU A 38 -12.59 10.83 -14.76
C LEU A 38 -12.00 10.91 -13.37
N LEU A 39 -11.14 9.93 -13.01
CA LEU A 39 -10.52 9.84 -11.71
C LEU A 39 -9.42 10.90 -11.52
N ILE A 40 -8.49 11.00 -12.48
CA ILE A 40 -7.33 11.92 -12.36
C ILE A 40 -7.71 13.39 -12.53
N ASN A 41 -8.83 13.70 -13.18
CA ASN A 41 -9.35 15.07 -13.31
C ASN A 41 -10.31 15.45 -12.19
N ASN A 42 -10.58 14.55 -11.25
CA ASN A 42 -11.47 14.83 -10.13
C ASN A 42 -10.80 15.77 -9.12
N LYS A 43 -11.40 16.95 -8.90
CA LYS A 43 -10.85 18.00 -8.04
C LYS A 43 -10.89 17.67 -6.54
N GLN A 44 -11.73 16.73 -6.11
CA GLN A 44 -11.72 16.24 -4.74
C GLN A 44 -10.50 15.33 -4.48
N ILE A 45 -10.08 14.58 -5.49
CA ILE A 45 -8.91 13.66 -5.34
C ILE A 45 -7.62 14.38 -5.67
N HIS A 46 -7.58 15.17 -6.75
CA HIS A 46 -6.36 15.79 -7.25
C HIS A 46 -6.40 17.31 -7.11
N PHE A 47 -5.64 17.80 -6.16
CA PHE A 47 -5.52 19.22 -5.89
C PHE A 47 -4.59 19.91 -6.90
N GLU A 48 -4.77 21.20 -7.04
CA GLU A 48 -3.76 22.06 -7.63
C GLU A 48 -2.61 22.24 -6.64
N GLU A 49 -1.42 22.61 -7.12
CA GLU A 49 -0.27 22.95 -6.29
C GLU A 49 -0.66 23.93 -5.17
N VAL A 50 -0.10 23.72 -4.00
CA VAL A 50 -0.30 24.57 -2.82
C VAL A 50 1.03 25.18 -2.38
N ASN A 51 0.95 26.31 -1.66
CA ASN A 51 2.14 27.06 -1.30
C ASN A 51 2.72 26.72 0.08
N SER A 52 1.96 25.96 0.90
CA SER A 52 2.37 25.62 2.27
C SER A 52 1.75 24.33 2.77
N ASN A 53 2.35 23.77 3.81
CA ASN A 53 1.82 22.60 4.51
C ASN A 53 0.44 22.87 5.13
N ASN A 54 0.20 24.07 5.63
CA ASN A 54 -1.09 24.46 6.20
C ASN A 54 -2.17 24.48 5.12
N ASP A 55 -1.89 25.04 3.94
CA ASP A 55 -2.82 25.02 2.81
C ASP A 55 -3.12 23.59 2.35
N LEU A 56 -2.11 22.72 2.35
CA LEU A 56 -2.29 21.31 2.01
C LEU A 56 -3.19 20.61 3.02
N ARG A 57 -2.94 20.80 4.31
CA ARG A 57 -3.72 20.23 5.40
C ARG A 57 -5.19 20.68 5.30
N ASP A 58 -5.44 21.96 5.13
CA ASP A 58 -6.79 22.52 4.99
C ASP A 58 -7.52 21.94 3.77
N ARG A 59 -6.80 21.77 2.64
CA ARG A 59 -7.37 21.15 1.44
C ARG A 59 -7.69 19.67 1.64
N LEU A 60 -6.83 18.92 2.32
CA LEU A 60 -7.10 17.52 2.65
C LEU A 60 -8.40 17.41 3.43
N HIS A 61 -8.55 18.16 4.53
CA HIS A 61 -9.74 18.14 5.37
C HIS A 61 -10.99 18.63 4.61
N LYS A 62 -10.90 19.72 3.87
CA LYS A 62 -12.01 20.25 3.05
C LYS A 62 -12.52 19.24 2.03
N ASN A 63 -11.64 18.36 1.55
CA ASN A 63 -11.99 17.32 0.58
C ASN A 63 -12.25 15.95 1.23
N ASN A 64 -12.51 15.90 2.55
CA ASN A 64 -12.85 14.70 3.32
C ASN A 64 -11.74 13.65 3.37
N PHE A 65 -10.48 14.06 3.27
CA PHE A 65 -9.35 13.21 3.60
C PHE A 65 -9.05 13.30 5.09
N VAL A 66 -9.01 12.16 5.76
CA VAL A 66 -8.81 12.04 7.21
C VAL A 66 -7.56 11.20 7.48
N PRO A 67 -6.67 11.62 8.41
CA PRO A 67 -5.49 10.85 8.77
C PRO A 67 -5.83 9.42 9.20
N ILE A 68 -4.98 8.47 8.84
CA ILE A 68 -5.17 7.07 9.18
C ILE A 68 -4.17 6.68 10.26
N PRO A 69 -4.62 6.18 11.41
CA PRO A 69 -3.74 5.52 12.36
C PRO A 69 -3.36 4.12 11.84
N PHE A 70 -2.07 3.81 11.89
CA PHE A 70 -1.61 2.43 11.78
C PHE A 70 -0.34 2.22 12.62
N PRO A 71 -0.04 0.98 13.05
CA PRO A 71 1.11 0.71 13.91
C PRO A 71 2.43 1.20 13.30
N GLY A 72 3.26 1.84 14.11
CA GLY A 72 4.55 2.39 13.70
C GLY A 72 4.49 3.70 12.92
N CYS A 73 3.31 4.19 12.54
CA CYS A 73 3.17 5.45 11.80
C CYS A 73 2.99 6.65 12.73
N THR A 74 3.46 7.80 12.30
CA THR A 74 3.11 9.09 12.92
C THR A 74 1.65 9.37 12.57
N THR A 75 0.75 9.10 13.50
CA THR A 75 -0.69 9.25 13.31
C THR A 75 -1.24 10.56 13.81
N ASN A 76 -0.50 11.24 14.69
CA ASN A 76 -0.83 12.59 15.13
C ASN A 76 -0.43 13.57 14.02
N GLU A 77 -1.40 14.15 13.38
CA GLU A 77 -1.22 15.05 12.26
C GLU A 77 -0.44 16.31 12.66
N ASP A 78 -0.69 16.84 13.84
CA ASP A 78 0.01 18.03 14.33
C ASP A 78 1.50 17.73 14.52
N LEU A 79 1.83 16.60 15.13
CA LEU A 79 3.21 16.15 15.32
C LEU A 79 3.91 15.92 13.97
N TYR A 80 3.21 15.33 12.99
CA TYR A 80 3.77 15.12 11.66
C TYR A 80 4.20 16.46 11.01
N PHE A 81 3.30 17.44 10.98
CA PHE A 81 3.61 18.73 10.38
C PHE A 81 4.67 19.51 11.18
N GLU A 82 4.65 19.42 12.51
CA GLU A 82 5.70 20.00 13.37
C GLU A 82 7.09 19.42 13.02
N LEU A 83 7.21 18.10 12.98
CA LEU A 83 8.47 17.43 12.65
C LEU A 83 8.93 17.75 11.20
N LEU A 84 7.97 17.84 10.27
CA LEU A 84 8.25 18.21 8.88
C LEU A 84 8.83 19.64 8.78
N GLU A 85 8.21 20.61 9.44
CA GLU A 85 8.67 22.00 9.43
C GLU A 85 10.04 22.18 10.09
N GLN A 86 10.34 21.36 11.10
CA GLN A 86 11.65 21.32 11.77
C GLN A 86 12.70 20.52 11.02
N GLY A 87 12.36 19.86 9.90
CA GLY A 87 13.27 18.97 9.19
C GLY A 87 13.63 17.69 9.95
N ARG A 88 12.78 17.27 10.89
CA ARG A 88 13.01 16.20 11.86
C ARG A 88 12.16 14.94 11.62
N LEU A 89 11.60 14.76 10.45
CA LEU A 89 10.78 13.56 10.17
C LEU A 89 11.50 12.24 10.44
N ASN A 90 12.84 12.22 10.34
CA ASN A 90 13.64 11.05 10.67
C ASN A 90 13.56 10.64 12.15
N GLU A 91 13.17 11.56 13.04
CA GLU A 91 13.00 11.26 14.47
C GLU A 91 11.65 10.57 14.77
N ALA A 92 10.74 10.58 13.81
CA ALA A 92 9.49 9.83 13.92
C ALA A 92 9.66 8.31 13.77
N LYS A 93 10.89 7.85 13.51
CA LYS A 93 11.19 6.42 13.40
C LYS A 93 11.07 5.74 14.75
N THR A 94 10.46 4.57 14.75
CA THR A 94 10.46 3.67 15.89
C THR A 94 11.89 3.16 16.16
N GLU A 95 12.16 2.79 17.42
CA GLU A 95 13.51 2.35 17.81
C GLU A 95 14.11 1.33 16.83
N GLY A 96 15.18 1.77 16.19
CA GLY A 96 16.13 0.93 15.47
C GLY A 96 15.79 0.56 14.03
N ASP A 97 14.64 0.92 13.47
CA ASP A 97 14.22 0.83 12.08
C ASP A 97 12.72 1.04 11.99
N SER A 98 12.18 1.52 10.91
CA SER A 98 10.76 1.87 10.86
C SER A 98 9.91 0.76 10.27
N GLU A 99 9.01 0.22 11.08
CA GLU A 99 7.88 -0.53 10.53
C GLU A 99 7.04 0.37 9.61
N GLY A 100 6.76 1.61 10.08
CA GLY A 100 6.10 2.63 9.28
C GLY A 100 6.22 4.01 9.94
N VAL A 101 6.40 5.05 9.14
CA VAL A 101 6.50 6.45 9.57
C VAL A 101 5.75 7.36 8.61
N GLY A 102 5.64 8.64 8.97
CA GLY A 102 4.96 9.64 8.18
C GLY A 102 3.45 9.61 8.35
N ILE A 103 2.71 10.11 7.38
CA ILE A 103 1.26 10.23 7.46
C ILE A 103 0.59 9.79 6.16
N ALA A 104 -0.55 9.13 6.30
CA ALA A 104 -1.44 8.78 5.21
C ALA A 104 -2.87 9.24 5.52
N TYR A 105 -3.65 9.49 4.48
CA TYR A 105 -5.03 9.94 4.56
C TYR A 105 -5.95 9.03 3.78
N ASN A 106 -7.15 8.79 4.31
CA ASN A 106 -8.25 8.15 3.59
C ASN A 106 -9.28 9.18 3.13
N LEU A 107 -9.77 9.04 1.91
CA LEU A 107 -11.01 9.67 1.49
C LEU A 107 -12.19 8.99 2.21
N THR A 108 -12.90 9.72 3.06
CA THR A 108 -13.98 9.16 3.89
C THR A 108 -15.36 9.37 3.28
N ASN A 109 -15.53 10.43 2.47
CA ASN A 109 -16.80 10.74 1.83
C ASN A 109 -16.58 11.45 0.50
N THR A 110 -17.48 11.21 -0.46
CA THR A 110 -17.51 11.89 -1.77
C THR A 110 -18.92 12.11 -2.23
N ASN A 111 -19.16 13.22 -2.94
CA ASN A 111 -20.40 13.47 -3.66
C ASN A 111 -20.28 13.15 -5.15
N ASP A 112 -19.10 12.82 -5.64
CA ASP A 112 -18.87 12.46 -7.02
C ASP A 112 -19.47 11.09 -7.36
N ASP A 113 -20.34 11.05 -8.35
CA ASP A 113 -21.05 9.82 -8.73
C ASP A 113 -20.12 8.75 -9.28
N PHE A 114 -19.09 9.14 -10.05
CA PHE A 114 -18.14 8.17 -10.60
C PHE A 114 -17.34 7.49 -9.49
N ILE A 115 -16.81 8.28 -8.57
CA ILE A 115 -16.03 7.75 -7.42
C ILE A 115 -16.93 6.83 -6.57
N LYS A 116 -18.17 7.24 -6.27
CA LYS A 116 -19.11 6.37 -5.53
C LYS A 116 -19.34 5.04 -6.22
N HIS A 117 -19.58 5.04 -7.53
CA HIS A 117 -19.82 3.80 -8.28
C HIS A 117 -18.57 2.94 -8.37
N LEU A 118 -17.39 3.53 -8.61
CA LEU A 118 -16.13 2.81 -8.64
C LEU A 118 -15.82 2.16 -7.27
N MET A 119 -15.93 2.92 -6.18
CA MET A 119 -15.68 2.40 -4.84
C MET A 119 -16.71 1.35 -4.43
N HIS A 120 -17.98 1.51 -4.82
CA HIS A 120 -19.00 0.49 -4.61
C HIS A 120 -18.65 -0.81 -5.38
N PHE A 121 -18.25 -0.69 -6.63
CA PHE A 121 -17.83 -1.84 -7.44
C PHE A 121 -16.62 -2.56 -6.83
N LEU A 122 -15.55 -1.83 -6.46
CA LEU A 122 -14.34 -2.40 -5.88
C LEU A 122 -14.57 -3.01 -4.46
N ASN A 123 -15.66 -2.65 -3.79
CA ASN A 123 -16.09 -3.25 -2.53
C ASN A 123 -17.25 -4.27 -2.72
N SER A 124 -17.60 -4.61 -3.96
CA SER A 124 -18.70 -5.53 -4.25
C SER A 124 -18.29 -7.00 -4.12
N ASN A 125 -19.29 -7.86 -3.91
CA ASN A 125 -19.08 -9.31 -3.89
C ASN A 125 -18.56 -9.85 -5.23
N ILE A 126 -18.94 -9.26 -6.38
CA ILE A 126 -18.49 -9.74 -7.69
C ILE A 126 -17.00 -9.48 -7.89
N PHE A 127 -16.51 -8.30 -7.49
CA PHE A 127 -15.07 -7.98 -7.53
C PHE A 127 -14.30 -8.89 -6.56
N LYS A 128 -14.77 -9.00 -5.31
CA LYS A 128 -14.20 -9.90 -4.30
C LYS A 128 -14.09 -11.34 -4.81
N SER A 129 -15.19 -11.92 -5.29
CA SER A 129 -15.21 -13.32 -5.77
C SER A 129 -14.31 -13.51 -6.99
N THR A 130 -14.17 -12.50 -7.86
CA THR A 130 -13.23 -12.59 -9.00
C THR A 130 -11.79 -12.70 -8.50
N LEU A 131 -11.41 -11.92 -7.49
CA LEU A 131 -10.08 -12.01 -6.86
C LEU A 131 -9.89 -13.34 -6.12
N GLU A 132 -10.87 -13.76 -5.32
CA GLU A 132 -10.84 -15.05 -4.61
C GLU A 132 -10.62 -16.22 -5.58
N ASN A 133 -11.36 -16.26 -6.68
CA ASN A 133 -11.23 -17.30 -7.68
C ASN A 133 -9.87 -17.24 -8.40
N LYS A 134 -9.39 -16.05 -8.77
CA LYS A 134 -8.10 -15.88 -9.46
C LYS A 134 -6.92 -16.36 -8.62
N PHE A 135 -6.96 -16.12 -7.31
CA PHE A 135 -5.88 -16.46 -6.37
C PHE A 135 -6.14 -17.75 -5.57
N ASN A 136 -7.15 -18.54 -5.92
CA ASN A 136 -7.53 -19.77 -5.25
C ASN A 136 -7.71 -19.59 -3.72
N ILE A 137 -8.43 -18.51 -3.33
CA ILE A 137 -8.75 -18.24 -1.93
C ILE A 137 -10.09 -18.92 -1.61
N ASN A 138 -10.04 -20.00 -0.80
CA ASN A 138 -11.20 -20.82 -0.49
C ASN A 138 -11.86 -20.48 0.87
N GLN A 139 -11.25 -19.60 1.65
CA GLN A 139 -11.77 -19.14 2.93
C GLN A 139 -12.58 -17.87 2.75
N GLU A 140 -13.60 -17.70 3.58
CA GLU A 140 -14.40 -16.48 3.56
C GLU A 140 -13.55 -15.24 3.84
N THR A 141 -13.73 -14.22 2.99
CA THR A 141 -13.04 -12.94 3.14
C THR A 141 -13.99 -11.75 3.16
N ARG A 142 -13.46 -10.63 3.64
CA ARG A 142 -14.08 -9.31 3.56
C ARG A 142 -13.19 -8.39 2.74
N VAL A 143 -13.77 -7.70 1.77
CA VAL A 143 -13.06 -6.71 0.94
C VAL A 143 -13.11 -5.34 1.61
N THR A 144 -12.00 -4.63 1.56
CA THR A 144 -11.93 -3.21 1.93
C THR A 144 -11.07 -2.49 0.91
N THR A 145 -11.66 -1.50 0.24
CA THR A 145 -10.96 -0.65 -0.74
C THR A 145 -11.13 0.81 -0.36
N ARG A 146 -10.06 1.59 -0.46
CA ARG A 146 -10.04 3.01 -0.12
C ARG A 146 -9.18 3.81 -1.09
N ILE A 147 -9.50 5.09 -1.26
CA ILE A 147 -8.62 6.06 -1.91
C ILE A 147 -7.77 6.69 -0.82
N GLN A 148 -6.45 6.61 -0.99
CA GLN A 148 -5.49 7.08 0.00
C GLN A 148 -4.52 8.08 -0.61
N LYS A 149 -4.11 9.06 0.21
CA LYS A 149 -3.00 9.96 -0.07
C LYS A 149 -1.89 9.74 0.95
N TYR A 150 -0.66 9.93 0.50
CA TYR A 150 0.52 9.73 1.33
C TYR A 150 1.45 10.93 1.14
N LEU A 151 1.89 11.53 2.23
CA LEU A 151 2.77 12.69 2.18
C LEU A 151 4.24 12.28 2.25
N THR A 152 5.14 13.23 2.00
CA THR A 152 6.59 13.00 2.08
C THR A 152 6.99 12.43 3.43
N GLY A 153 8.06 11.64 3.48
CA GLY A 153 8.48 10.97 4.71
C GLY A 153 7.64 9.74 5.11
N TYR A 154 6.54 9.44 4.38
CA TYR A 154 5.81 8.18 4.61
C TYR A 154 6.69 7.00 4.19
N GLU A 155 6.87 6.07 5.11
CA GLU A 155 7.65 4.87 4.89
C GLU A 155 6.96 3.66 5.55
N ILE A 156 6.89 2.56 4.84
CA ILE A 156 6.74 1.22 5.40
C ILE A 156 7.94 0.42 4.93
N SER A 157 8.77 -0.02 5.88
CA SER A 157 9.96 -0.83 5.64
C SER A 157 9.61 -2.16 4.97
N PRO A 158 10.58 -2.85 4.35
CA PRO A 158 10.33 -4.12 3.71
C PRO A 158 9.64 -5.12 4.64
N HIS A 159 8.48 -5.61 4.24
CA HIS A 159 7.67 -6.55 5.01
C HIS A 159 6.82 -7.41 4.10
N PRO A 160 6.51 -8.64 4.47
CA PRO A 160 5.34 -9.33 3.99
C PRO A 160 4.14 -8.89 4.84
N ASP A 161 3.00 -8.78 4.24
CA ASP A 161 1.78 -8.44 4.98
C ASP A 161 1.44 -9.44 6.09
N ILE A 162 0.65 -9.00 7.07
CA ILE A 162 0.18 -9.84 8.18
C ILE A 162 -0.62 -11.04 7.68
N ARG A 163 -0.60 -12.15 8.46
CA ARG A 163 -1.24 -13.42 8.08
C ARG A 163 -2.77 -13.36 8.02
N GLN A 164 -3.38 -12.32 8.58
CA GLN A 164 -4.82 -12.08 8.48
C GLN A 164 -5.27 -11.59 7.10
N LYS A 165 -4.35 -11.08 6.29
CA LYS A 165 -4.65 -10.66 4.91
C LYS A 165 -4.61 -11.86 3.97
N ALA A 166 -5.67 -12.03 3.20
CA ALA A 166 -5.76 -13.01 2.12
C ALA A 166 -5.20 -12.47 0.80
N LEU A 167 -5.29 -11.16 0.58
CA LEU A 167 -4.84 -10.49 -0.63
C LEU A 167 -4.61 -9.00 -0.38
N THR A 168 -3.62 -8.43 -1.07
CA THR A 168 -3.36 -6.98 -1.12
C THR A 168 -3.35 -6.52 -2.57
N TYR A 169 -3.91 -5.34 -2.84
CA TYR A 169 -3.84 -4.70 -4.14
C TYR A 169 -3.70 -3.19 -4.03
N LEU A 170 -2.96 -2.62 -4.99
CA LEU A 170 -2.61 -1.21 -5.05
C LEU A 170 -2.72 -0.73 -6.50
N LEU A 171 -3.51 0.32 -6.75
CA LEU A 171 -3.61 0.98 -8.04
C LEU A 171 -3.06 2.39 -7.93
N ASN A 172 -2.03 2.71 -8.70
CA ASN A 172 -1.49 4.07 -8.78
C ASN A 172 -2.44 4.96 -9.57
N ILE A 173 -2.90 6.04 -8.94
CA ILE A 173 -3.83 7.00 -9.55
C ILE A 173 -3.30 8.43 -9.45
N ASN A 174 -1.99 8.64 -9.60
CA ASN A 174 -1.42 9.98 -9.61
C ASN A 174 -1.83 10.72 -10.90
N LYS A 175 -1.99 12.05 -10.80
CA LYS A 175 -2.54 12.86 -11.88
C LYS A 175 -1.55 13.01 -13.05
N ASN A 176 -0.29 13.30 -12.74
CA ASN A 176 0.69 13.68 -13.73
C ASN A 176 1.59 12.49 -14.09
N LYS A 177 1.94 12.39 -15.37
CA LYS A 177 2.84 11.33 -15.83
C LYS A 177 4.24 11.47 -15.24
N GLU A 178 4.66 12.68 -14.95
CA GLU A 178 5.94 12.99 -14.28
C GLU A 178 6.06 12.30 -12.91
N SER A 179 4.92 12.00 -12.27
CA SER A 179 4.90 11.23 -11.01
C SER A 179 5.54 9.86 -11.14
N GLU A 180 5.55 9.26 -12.33
CA GLU A 180 6.16 7.95 -12.60
C GLU A 180 7.68 7.96 -12.42
N ASN A 181 8.31 9.14 -12.43
CA ASN A 181 9.74 9.35 -12.23
C ASN A 181 10.10 9.81 -10.81
N LEU A 182 9.11 10.00 -9.94
CA LEU A 182 9.34 10.42 -8.56
C LEU A 182 9.61 9.22 -7.64
N ASN A 183 10.26 9.50 -6.51
CA ASN A 183 10.46 8.49 -5.46
C ASN A 183 9.21 8.36 -4.58
N ILE A 184 8.12 7.84 -5.18
CA ILE A 184 6.81 7.71 -4.54
C ILE A 184 6.15 6.33 -4.73
N HIS A 185 6.90 5.34 -5.17
CA HIS A 185 6.32 4.08 -5.65
C HIS A 185 6.59 2.92 -4.70
N THR A 186 5.67 1.95 -4.77
CA THR A 186 5.83 0.68 -4.05
C THR A 186 6.87 -0.18 -4.76
N SER A 187 7.83 -0.69 -4.00
CA SER A 187 8.84 -1.64 -4.45
C SER A 187 8.47 -3.06 -4.04
N LEU A 188 8.72 -4.01 -4.93
CA LEU A 188 8.67 -5.44 -4.70
C LEU A 188 10.11 -5.92 -4.52
N LEU A 189 10.36 -6.67 -3.44
CA LEU A 189 11.72 -6.98 -2.97
C LEU A 189 11.87 -8.47 -2.72
N LYS A 190 13.13 -8.87 -2.61
CA LYS A 190 13.52 -10.16 -2.01
C LYS A 190 14.64 -9.95 -0.99
N LEU A 191 14.79 -10.89 -0.06
CA LEU A 191 15.95 -10.91 0.83
C LEU A 191 17.21 -11.21 0.02
N LYS A 192 18.31 -10.57 0.39
CA LYS A 192 19.65 -10.98 -0.04
C LYS A 192 19.95 -12.37 0.48
N GLU A 193 20.79 -13.11 -0.19
CA GLU A 193 21.11 -14.52 0.11
C GLU A 193 21.48 -14.76 1.58
N ASP A 194 22.30 -13.88 2.13
CA ASP A 194 22.74 -13.94 3.54
C ASP A 194 21.58 -13.84 4.56
N TYR A 195 20.43 -13.35 4.17
CA TYR A 195 19.26 -13.15 5.03
C TYR A 195 18.10 -14.12 4.75
N ASN A 196 18.28 -15.10 3.86
CA ASN A 196 17.24 -16.08 3.52
C ASN A 196 16.73 -16.91 4.71
N PHE A 197 17.55 -17.03 5.77
CA PHE A 197 17.12 -17.67 7.03
C PHE A 197 15.87 -17.02 7.65
N ILE A 198 15.55 -15.76 7.29
CA ILE A 198 14.35 -15.05 7.74
C ILE A 198 13.10 -15.70 7.17
N TYR A 199 13.13 -16.11 5.89
CA TYR A 199 12.02 -16.86 5.28
C TYR A 199 11.78 -18.18 6.03
N ASP A 200 12.86 -18.88 6.39
CA ASP A 200 12.78 -20.11 7.16
C ASP A 200 12.20 -19.87 8.56
N TYR A 201 12.57 -18.74 9.18
CA TYR A 201 11.99 -18.36 10.47
C TYR A 201 10.48 -18.16 10.37
N TRP A 202 10.00 -17.37 9.42
CA TRP A 202 8.57 -17.14 9.24
C TRP A 202 7.81 -18.42 8.88
N ASN A 203 8.42 -19.27 8.08
CA ASN A 203 7.84 -20.55 7.64
C ASN A 203 7.69 -21.53 8.82
N LYS A 204 8.62 -21.52 9.76
CA LYS A 204 8.59 -22.37 10.96
C LYS A 204 7.70 -21.81 12.08
N ASN A 205 7.53 -20.49 12.15
CA ASN A 205 6.78 -19.81 13.21
C ASN A 205 5.42 -19.32 12.72
N THR A 206 4.60 -20.23 12.20
CA THR A 206 3.29 -19.92 11.57
C THR A 206 2.25 -19.36 12.52
N LYS A 207 2.45 -19.40 13.83
CA LYS A 207 1.60 -18.81 14.85
C LYS A 207 1.88 -17.31 15.10
N GLU A 208 3.04 -16.83 14.64
CA GLU A 208 3.42 -15.43 14.74
C GLU A 208 3.08 -14.70 13.43
N ASN A 209 2.68 -13.43 13.53
CA ASN A 209 2.66 -12.53 12.37
C ASN A 209 4.09 -12.26 11.92
N ARG A 210 4.22 -11.95 10.64
CA ARG A 210 5.49 -11.54 10.05
C ARG A 210 5.77 -10.09 10.42
N ALA A 211 7.05 -9.78 10.72
CA ALA A 211 7.48 -8.43 10.96
C ALA A 211 8.18 -7.83 9.73
N TRP A 212 8.49 -6.55 9.81
CA TRP A 212 9.34 -5.86 8.86
C TRP A 212 10.82 -6.26 9.01
N VAL A 213 11.60 -6.01 7.97
CA VAL A 213 13.04 -6.22 7.92
C VAL A 213 13.75 -4.95 7.44
N SER A 214 15.06 -4.86 7.65
CA SER A 214 15.85 -3.72 7.19
C SER A 214 15.92 -3.65 5.67
N TRP A 215 15.91 -2.42 5.12
CA TRP A 215 16.16 -2.17 3.71
C TRP A 215 17.49 -2.76 3.24
N ASP A 216 18.53 -2.71 4.08
CA ASP A 216 19.88 -3.21 3.76
C ASP A 216 19.93 -4.72 3.54
N TRP A 217 18.91 -5.44 4.01
CA TRP A 217 18.80 -6.90 3.86
C TRP A 217 18.07 -7.33 2.60
N CYS A 218 17.58 -6.36 1.84
CA CYS A 218 16.75 -6.61 0.67
C CYS A 218 17.38 -6.08 -0.61
N ASP A 219 17.07 -6.72 -1.72
CA ASP A 219 17.24 -6.21 -3.07
C ASP A 219 15.89 -5.77 -3.61
N ILE A 220 15.87 -4.59 -4.26
CA ILE A 220 14.68 -4.11 -4.98
C ILE A 220 14.68 -4.75 -6.35
N GLU A 221 13.74 -5.63 -6.61
CA GLU A 221 13.62 -6.32 -7.89
C GLU A 221 12.75 -5.55 -8.87
N LYS A 222 11.71 -4.88 -8.36
CA LYS A 222 10.79 -4.11 -9.20
C LYS A 222 10.17 -2.96 -8.42
N THR A 223 10.04 -1.82 -9.07
CA THR A 223 9.25 -0.68 -8.57
C THR A 223 8.04 -0.48 -9.48
N VAL A 224 6.85 -0.39 -8.89
CA VAL A 224 5.57 -0.22 -9.61
C VAL A 224 5.32 1.26 -9.84
N THR A 225 5.87 1.81 -10.92
CA THR A 225 5.87 3.27 -11.18
C THR A 225 4.68 3.75 -12.01
N LYS A 226 4.21 2.93 -12.95
CA LYS A 226 3.20 3.34 -13.94
C LYS A 226 1.87 3.70 -13.28
N ASN A 227 1.30 4.84 -13.66
CA ASN A 227 -0.06 5.21 -13.31
C ASN A 227 -1.07 4.33 -14.05
N ASN A 228 -2.27 4.17 -13.51
CA ASN A 228 -3.28 3.23 -13.98
C ASN A 228 -2.78 1.77 -14.03
N SER A 229 -1.79 1.44 -13.20
CA SER A 229 -1.26 0.09 -13.05
C SER A 229 -1.61 -0.45 -11.68
N MET A 230 -2.22 -1.65 -11.64
CA MET A 230 -2.60 -2.33 -10.41
C MET A 230 -1.69 -3.53 -10.18
N VAL A 231 -1.04 -3.55 -9.03
CA VAL A 231 -0.38 -4.75 -8.51
C VAL A 231 -1.31 -5.47 -7.55
N ILE A 232 -1.40 -6.80 -7.67
CA ILE A 232 -2.23 -7.64 -6.79
C ILE A 232 -1.39 -8.86 -6.39
N PHE A 233 -1.33 -9.16 -5.09
CA PHE A 233 -0.59 -10.32 -4.60
C PHE A 233 -1.20 -10.94 -3.36
N LYS A 234 -0.96 -12.23 -3.20
CA LYS A 234 -1.29 -12.98 -2.00
C LYS A 234 -0.14 -12.86 -1.00
N PRO A 235 -0.40 -12.38 0.23
CA PRO A 235 0.63 -12.33 1.27
C PRO A 235 1.18 -13.72 1.60
N THR A 236 2.48 -13.90 1.35
CA THR A 236 3.24 -15.11 1.69
C THR A 236 4.47 -14.71 2.50
N ASP A 237 5.26 -15.65 2.98
CA ASP A 237 6.50 -15.34 3.67
C ASP A 237 7.55 -14.68 2.73
N TYR A 238 7.35 -14.80 1.41
CA TYR A 238 8.23 -14.26 0.36
C TYR A 238 7.76 -12.94 -0.25
N SER A 239 6.53 -12.50 0.02
CA SER A 239 5.91 -11.33 -0.65
C SER A 239 6.37 -9.98 -0.08
N LEU A 240 7.70 -9.80 0.01
CA LEU A 240 8.29 -8.57 0.51
C LEU A 240 7.97 -7.39 -0.39
N HIS A 241 7.42 -6.35 0.21
CA HIS A 241 7.18 -5.08 -0.45
C HIS A 241 7.40 -3.93 0.52
N ALA A 242 7.69 -2.77 -0.02
CA ALA A 242 8.00 -1.59 0.78
C ALA A 242 7.66 -0.30 0.02
N VAL A 243 7.63 0.79 0.75
CA VAL A 243 7.55 2.13 0.18
C VAL A 243 8.30 3.10 1.08
N LYS A 244 9.01 4.04 0.47
CA LYS A 244 9.66 5.16 1.15
C LYS A 244 9.51 6.38 0.27
N LEU A 245 8.86 7.42 0.79
CA LEU A 245 8.52 8.61 0.04
C LEU A 245 9.47 9.76 0.36
N ASP A 246 10.08 10.30 -0.70
CA ASP A 246 10.88 11.51 -0.65
C ASP A 246 10.57 12.35 -1.89
N TYR A 247 9.66 13.33 -1.74
CA TYR A 247 9.19 14.14 -2.86
C TYR A 247 8.51 15.43 -2.39
N ASP A 248 8.32 16.37 -3.29
CA ASP A 248 7.60 17.62 -3.01
C ASP A 248 6.09 17.38 -3.05
N HIS A 249 5.50 17.12 -1.88
CA HIS A 249 4.07 16.85 -1.74
C HIS A 249 3.19 18.11 -1.87
N LEU A 250 3.77 19.30 -1.90
CA LEU A 250 3.00 20.52 -2.15
C LEU A 250 2.59 20.64 -3.61
N LYS A 251 3.43 20.14 -4.54
CA LYS A 251 3.12 20.09 -5.96
C LYS A 251 2.09 19.04 -6.31
N GLN A 252 2.24 17.86 -5.75
CA GLN A 252 1.30 16.76 -5.95
C GLN A 252 1.39 15.78 -4.79
N GLN A 253 0.30 15.06 -4.49
CA GLN A 253 0.29 14.04 -3.45
C GLN A 253 0.23 12.66 -4.10
N ARG A 254 1.13 11.75 -3.68
CA ARG A 254 1.01 10.34 -4.04
C ARG A 254 -0.39 9.85 -3.70
N THR A 255 -1.10 9.33 -4.68
CA THR A 255 -2.49 8.90 -4.52
C THR A 255 -2.67 7.49 -5.07
N GLN A 256 -3.32 6.63 -4.29
CA GLN A 256 -3.57 5.24 -4.65
C GLN A 256 -5.00 4.82 -4.30
N ILE A 257 -5.53 3.87 -5.05
CA ILE A 257 -6.59 3.00 -4.56
C ILE A 257 -5.88 1.80 -3.92
N TYR A 258 -6.04 1.67 -2.62
CA TYR A 258 -5.48 0.60 -1.81
C TYR A 258 -6.60 -0.31 -1.32
N GLY A 259 -6.40 -1.61 -1.40
CA GLY A 259 -7.38 -2.55 -0.90
C GLY A 259 -6.80 -3.89 -0.45
N ASN A 260 -7.62 -4.58 0.35
CA ASN A 260 -7.31 -5.89 0.89
C ASN A 260 -8.51 -6.81 0.86
N LEU A 261 -8.24 -8.11 0.72
CA LEU A 261 -9.13 -9.13 1.23
C LEU A 261 -8.59 -9.57 2.58
N MET A 262 -9.41 -9.45 3.63
CA MET A 262 -9.10 -9.94 4.96
C MET A 262 -9.87 -11.23 5.20
N PHE A 263 -9.25 -12.28 5.76
CA PHE A 263 -9.98 -13.45 6.23
C PHE A 263 -11.03 -13.04 7.26
N SER A 264 -12.27 -13.53 7.10
CA SER A 264 -13.37 -13.19 8.03
C SER A 264 -13.14 -13.77 9.42
N TYR A 265 -12.52 -14.94 9.48
CA TYR A 265 -12.27 -15.69 10.72
C TYR A 265 -10.82 -16.19 10.76
N PRO A 266 -9.83 -15.28 10.82
CA PRO A 266 -8.44 -15.69 10.88
C PRO A 266 -8.14 -16.35 12.23
N PRO A 267 -7.18 -17.30 12.27
CA PRO A 267 -6.60 -17.72 13.53
C PRO A 267 -6.04 -16.52 14.30
N ARG A 268 -5.96 -16.67 15.62
CA ARG A 268 -5.27 -15.67 16.43
C ARG A 268 -3.76 -15.84 16.22
N TYR A 269 -3.11 -14.80 15.77
CA TYR A 269 -1.66 -14.75 15.61
C TYR A 269 -1.02 -13.96 16.75
N GLU A 270 0.14 -14.42 17.19
CA GLU A 270 0.97 -13.70 18.15
C GLU A 270 1.74 -12.59 17.41
N THR A 271 2.04 -11.51 18.12
CA THR A 271 2.98 -10.49 17.60
C THR A 271 4.36 -11.09 17.60
N GLN A 272 5.09 -10.96 16.48
CA GLN A 272 6.47 -11.41 16.42
C GLN A 272 7.30 -10.72 17.52
N ASN A 273 8.08 -11.49 18.26
CA ASN A 273 9.00 -10.94 19.24
C ASN A 273 10.21 -10.34 18.53
N ILE A 274 10.14 -9.04 18.24
CA ILE A 274 11.17 -8.31 17.49
C ILE A 274 12.52 -8.36 18.21
N SER A 275 12.56 -8.27 19.54
CA SER A 275 13.80 -8.35 20.28
C SER A 275 14.50 -9.70 20.10
N LYS A 276 13.76 -10.80 20.23
CA LYS A 276 14.27 -12.14 19.99
C LYS A 276 14.72 -12.33 18.54
N PHE A 277 13.99 -11.78 17.60
CA PHE A 277 14.32 -11.84 16.19
C PHE A 277 15.62 -11.08 15.88
N ARG A 278 15.80 -9.88 16.45
CA ARG A 278 17.05 -9.10 16.36
C ARG A 278 18.24 -9.84 17.00
N GLU A 279 18.07 -10.38 18.20
CA GLU A 279 19.13 -11.17 18.86
C GLU A 279 19.58 -12.35 17.99
N MET A 280 18.65 -13.01 17.32
CA MET A 280 18.96 -14.12 16.41
C MET A 280 19.82 -13.65 15.24
N ILE A 281 19.50 -12.49 14.65
CA ILE A 281 20.27 -11.89 13.56
C ILE A 281 21.67 -11.48 14.05
N GLU A 282 21.76 -10.77 15.18
CA GLU A 282 23.01 -10.29 15.75
C GLU A 282 23.95 -11.43 16.12
N ARG A 283 23.42 -12.54 16.62
CA ARG A 283 24.23 -13.75 16.95
C ARG A 283 24.69 -14.52 15.73
N GLY A 284 24.33 -14.08 14.51
CA GLY A 284 24.77 -14.73 13.29
C GLY A 284 24.28 -16.19 13.17
N GLN A 285 23.09 -16.50 13.69
CA GLN A 285 22.41 -17.77 13.42
C GLN A 285 21.93 -17.74 11.95
N ARG A 286 22.92 -17.71 11.08
CA ARG A 286 22.81 -17.79 9.63
C ARG A 286 22.69 -19.25 9.18
#